data_fdaa96be4665481573f5664050ebfc53
#
_entry.id   fdaa96be4665481573f5664050ebfc53
#
_cell.length_a   1.000
_cell.length_b   1.000
_cell.length_c   1.000
_cell.angle_alpha   90.00
_cell.angle_beta   90.00
_cell.angle_gamma   90.00
#
_symmetry.space_group_name_H-M   'P 1'
#
loop_
_entity.id
_entity.type
_entity.pdbx_description
1 polymer ?
#
loop_
_entity_poly.entity_id
_entity_poly.type
_entity_poly.pdbx_seq_one_letter_code
_entity_poly.pdbx_strand_id
1 'polypeptide(L)'
;MHRRVYALCMVGLFVASVFGLLVPWMTREAVDAVSAVRGGGPPGEGRLLRAVGLMVLFSILHAVFRFLSRRSLFVAARGVEREVRRHLFSHVVRLPIRFFHATPTGDVMSRMTNDLSAVWVFLGPGLLMLVGTVISWLLAIAFMLRISPMLTGVSLLLAPAVVYLSREYGRAFHLRHRLV
;
A
#
# COMPACT_ATOMS: atom_id res chain seq x y z
N MET A 1 -9.67 -16.39 -14.19
CA MET A 1 -10.61 -15.41 -13.60
C MET A 1 -9.91 -14.37 -12.71
N HIS A 2 -8.90 -14.73 -11.96
CA HIS A 2 -8.20 -13.85 -11.00
C HIS A 2 -7.43 -12.66 -11.64
N ARG A 3 -6.86 -12.80 -12.84
CA ARG A 3 -6.07 -11.75 -13.50
C ARG A 3 -6.85 -10.44 -13.69
N ARG A 4 -8.14 -10.51 -14.04
CA ARG A 4 -9.00 -9.31 -14.23
C ARG A 4 -9.25 -8.58 -12.90
N VAL A 5 -9.45 -9.33 -11.82
CA VAL A 5 -9.66 -8.75 -10.49
C VAL A 5 -8.40 -8.03 -10.03
N TYR A 6 -7.22 -8.65 -10.19
CA TYR A 6 -5.95 -8.00 -9.86
C TYR A 6 -5.72 -6.73 -10.69
N ALA A 7 -6.00 -6.75 -12.00
CA ALA A 7 -5.88 -5.56 -12.86
C ALA A 7 -6.83 -4.43 -12.41
N LEU A 8 -8.08 -4.73 -12.10
CA LEU A 8 -9.04 -3.75 -11.59
C LEU A 8 -8.59 -3.18 -10.23
N CYS A 9 -8.01 -4.00 -9.35
CA CYS A 9 -7.46 -3.54 -8.08
C CYS A 9 -6.29 -2.57 -8.30
N MET A 10 -5.40 -2.85 -9.27
CA MET A 10 -4.28 -1.96 -9.60
C MET A 10 -4.75 -0.61 -10.11
N VAL A 11 -5.74 -0.61 -11.01
CA VAL A 11 -6.36 0.62 -11.49
C VAL A 11 -7.01 1.39 -10.35
N GLY A 12 -7.75 0.72 -9.47
CA GLY A 12 -8.38 1.35 -8.31
C GLY A 12 -7.37 1.96 -7.34
N LEU A 13 -6.21 1.29 -7.10
CA LEU A 13 -5.11 1.82 -6.30
C LEU A 13 -4.48 3.06 -6.95
N PHE A 14 -4.30 3.03 -8.26
CA PHE A 14 -3.78 4.17 -9.01
C PHE A 14 -4.72 5.38 -8.89
N VAL A 15 -6.02 5.17 -9.12
CA VAL A 15 -7.06 6.23 -8.98
C VAL A 15 -7.09 6.77 -7.54
N ALA A 16 -7.05 5.87 -6.54
CA ALA A 16 -6.98 6.30 -5.14
C ALA A 16 -5.73 7.16 -4.87
N SER A 17 -4.57 6.77 -5.39
CA SER A 17 -3.33 7.53 -5.19
C SER A 17 -3.39 8.92 -5.84
N VAL A 18 -4.01 9.05 -7.01
CA VAL A 18 -4.23 10.34 -7.66
C VAL A 18 -5.11 11.26 -6.79
N PHE A 19 -6.23 10.76 -6.29
CA PHE A 19 -7.08 11.54 -5.38
C PHE A 19 -6.35 11.91 -4.08
N GLY A 20 -5.53 11.02 -3.53
CA GLY A 20 -4.72 11.28 -2.35
C GLY A 20 -3.72 12.42 -2.55
N LEU A 21 -3.17 12.59 -3.76
CA LEU A 21 -2.24 13.68 -4.10
C LEU A 21 -2.94 15.01 -4.40
N LEU A 22 -4.22 14.99 -4.76
CA LEU A 22 -5.00 16.20 -4.94
C LEU A 22 -5.35 16.88 -3.60
N VAL A 23 -5.37 16.14 -2.50
CA VAL A 23 -5.63 16.68 -1.16
C VAL A 23 -4.61 17.76 -0.75
N PRO A 24 -3.28 17.53 -0.80
CA PRO A 24 -2.28 18.56 -0.52
C PRO A 24 -2.40 19.79 -1.44
N TRP A 25 -2.78 19.59 -2.69
CA TRP A 25 -3.00 20.70 -3.63
C TRP A 25 -4.16 21.59 -3.18
N MET A 26 -5.29 21.00 -2.80
CA MET A 26 -6.43 21.74 -2.27
C MET A 26 -6.11 22.40 -0.92
N THR A 27 -5.29 21.78 -0.10
CA THR A 27 -4.78 22.37 1.15
C THR A 27 -4.02 23.67 0.89
N ARG A 28 -3.14 23.67 -0.11
CA ARG A 28 -2.43 24.88 -0.54
C ARG A 28 -3.40 25.99 -0.96
N GLU A 29 -4.39 25.65 -1.79
CA GLU A 29 -5.38 26.63 -2.26
C GLU A 29 -6.23 27.20 -1.12
N ALA A 30 -6.56 26.37 -0.11
CA ALA A 30 -7.24 26.81 1.09
C ALA A 30 -6.37 27.76 1.94
N VAL A 31 -5.08 27.46 2.11
CA VAL A 31 -4.12 28.31 2.83
C VAL A 31 -3.93 29.66 2.10
N ASP A 32 -3.79 29.63 0.78
CA ASP A 32 -3.65 30.84 -0.04
C ASP A 32 -4.91 31.72 0.05
N ALA A 33 -6.11 31.11 0.09
CA ALA A 33 -7.37 31.83 0.29
C ALA A 33 -7.44 32.51 1.68
N VAL A 34 -6.99 31.83 2.74
CA VAL A 34 -6.95 32.40 4.10
C VAL A 34 -5.92 33.51 4.19
N SER A 35 -4.75 33.37 3.58
CA SER A 35 -3.70 34.40 3.60
C SER A 35 -4.10 35.65 2.86
N ALA A 36 -4.88 35.57 1.78
CA ALA A 36 -5.42 36.68 1.05
C ALA A 36 -6.39 37.51 1.91
N VAL A 37 -7.22 36.88 2.72
CA VAL A 37 -8.11 37.55 3.67
C VAL A 37 -7.34 38.32 4.76
N ARG A 38 -6.25 37.73 5.28
CA ARG A 38 -5.36 38.36 6.25
C ARG A 38 -4.62 39.58 5.69
N GLY A 39 -4.34 39.60 4.40
CA GLY A 39 -3.68 40.71 3.71
C GLY A 39 -4.61 41.87 3.31
N GLY A 40 -5.87 41.93 3.81
CA GLY A 40 -6.85 42.98 3.50
C GLY A 40 -7.52 42.83 2.14
N GLY A 41 -7.40 41.67 1.49
CA GLY A 41 -8.11 41.34 0.24
C GLY A 41 -9.61 41.09 0.48
N PRO A 42 -10.43 41.11 -0.59
CA PRO A 42 -11.85 40.83 -0.47
C PRO A 42 -12.07 39.41 0.12
N PRO A 43 -13.10 39.25 0.98
CA PRO A 43 -13.37 37.98 1.64
C PRO A 43 -13.58 36.87 0.60
N GLY A 44 -12.59 36.00 0.49
CA GLY A 44 -12.61 34.84 -0.41
C GLY A 44 -13.43 33.67 0.14
N GLU A 45 -14.53 33.95 0.88
CA GLU A 45 -15.35 32.91 1.54
C GLU A 45 -15.79 31.84 0.57
N GLY A 46 -16.17 32.18 -0.65
CA GLY A 46 -16.54 31.23 -1.67
C GLY A 46 -15.35 30.38 -2.18
N ARG A 47 -14.14 30.93 -2.20
CA ARG A 47 -12.91 30.20 -2.58
C ARG A 47 -12.52 29.23 -1.49
N LEU A 48 -12.53 29.66 -0.24
CA LEU A 48 -12.21 28.81 0.91
C LEU A 48 -13.20 27.65 1.03
N LEU A 49 -14.51 27.96 0.97
CA LEU A 49 -15.55 26.92 1.07
C LEU A 49 -15.44 25.90 -0.07
N ARG A 50 -15.12 26.33 -1.30
CA ARG A 50 -14.89 25.45 -2.44
C ARG A 50 -13.64 24.59 -2.25
N ALA A 51 -12.52 25.15 -1.80
CA ALA A 51 -11.28 24.41 -1.57
C ALA A 51 -11.48 23.35 -0.47
N VAL A 52 -12.12 23.68 0.64
CA VAL A 52 -12.45 22.76 1.72
C VAL A 52 -13.41 21.67 1.24
N GLY A 53 -14.46 22.03 0.49
CA GLY A 53 -15.41 21.08 -0.07
C GLY A 53 -14.76 20.07 -1.00
N LEU A 54 -13.88 20.54 -1.90
CA LEU A 54 -13.12 19.66 -2.80
C LEU A 54 -12.13 18.79 -2.04
N MET A 55 -11.46 19.31 -1.00
CA MET A 55 -10.57 18.54 -0.15
C MET A 55 -11.30 17.38 0.54
N VAL A 56 -12.48 17.62 1.09
CA VAL A 56 -13.32 16.60 1.71
C VAL A 56 -13.78 15.59 0.66
N LEU A 57 -14.24 16.04 -0.50
CA LEU A 57 -14.67 15.16 -1.59
C LEU A 57 -13.53 14.23 -2.06
N PHE A 58 -12.34 14.78 -2.33
CA PHE A 58 -11.20 13.99 -2.76
C PHE A 58 -10.71 13.02 -1.68
N SER A 59 -10.78 13.40 -0.41
CA SER A 59 -10.46 12.51 0.72
C SER A 59 -11.44 11.33 0.80
N ILE A 60 -12.73 11.58 0.60
CA ILE A 60 -13.76 10.52 0.57
C ILE A 60 -13.53 9.59 -0.63
N LEU A 61 -13.31 10.16 -1.83
CA LEU A 61 -13.02 9.37 -3.03
C LEU A 61 -11.76 8.51 -2.86
N HIS A 62 -10.69 9.10 -2.32
CA HIS A 62 -9.46 8.36 -1.98
C HIS A 62 -9.77 7.18 -1.06
N ALA A 63 -10.49 7.41 0.04
CA ALA A 63 -10.82 6.38 1.02
C ALA A 63 -11.68 5.26 0.41
N VAL A 64 -12.70 5.61 -0.39
CA VAL A 64 -13.59 4.66 -1.04
C VAL A 64 -12.83 3.78 -2.04
N PHE A 65 -12.08 4.38 -2.97
CA PHE A 65 -11.31 3.63 -3.96
C PHE A 65 -10.24 2.75 -3.30
N ARG A 66 -9.56 3.26 -2.29
CA ARG A 66 -8.57 2.49 -1.53
C ARG A 66 -9.20 1.31 -0.79
N PHE A 67 -10.34 1.50 -0.16
CA PHE A 67 -11.08 0.45 0.52
C PHE A 67 -11.57 -0.63 -0.45
N LEU A 68 -12.18 -0.25 -1.56
CA LEU A 68 -12.68 -1.19 -2.58
C LEU A 68 -11.55 -2.02 -3.18
N SER A 69 -10.43 -1.38 -3.53
CA SER A 69 -9.25 -2.06 -4.07
C SER A 69 -8.66 -3.05 -3.06
N ARG A 70 -8.50 -2.62 -1.80
CA ARG A 70 -8.00 -3.47 -0.72
C ARG A 70 -8.92 -4.69 -0.50
N ARG A 71 -10.23 -4.47 -0.40
CA ARG A 71 -11.20 -5.54 -0.20
C ARG A 71 -11.17 -6.55 -1.35
N SER A 72 -11.20 -6.07 -2.58
CA SER A 72 -11.19 -6.91 -3.79
C SER A 72 -9.91 -7.74 -3.89
N LEU A 73 -8.75 -7.15 -3.57
CA LEU A 73 -7.47 -7.84 -3.58
C LEU A 73 -7.42 -8.95 -2.51
N PHE A 74 -7.90 -8.67 -1.30
CA PHE A 74 -7.92 -9.67 -0.23
C PHE A 74 -8.86 -10.83 -0.54
N VAL A 75 -10.02 -10.56 -1.14
CA VAL A 75 -10.95 -11.61 -1.59
C VAL A 75 -10.31 -12.47 -2.68
N ALA A 76 -9.62 -11.85 -3.65
CA ALA A 76 -8.91 -12.56 -4.70
C ALA A 76 -7.78 -13.43 -4.14
N ALA A 77 -6.95 -12.90 -3.23
CA ALA A 77 -5.87 -13.64 -2.58
C ALA A 77 -6.39 -14.84 -1.78
N ARG A 78 -7.49 -14.69 -1.04
CA ARG A 78 -8.17 -15.80 -0.35
C ARG A 78 -8.75 -16.83 -1.34
N GLY A 79 -9.17 -16.38 -2.52
CA GLY A 79 -9.61 -17.28 -3.60
C GLY A 79 -8.47 -18.19 -4.07
N VAL A 80 -7.30 -17.62 -4.33
CA VAL A 80 -6.10 -18.35 -4.74
C VAL A 80 -5.64 -19.31 -3.64
N GLU A 81 -5.56 -18.86 -2.39
CA GLU A 81 -5.21 -19.70 -1.24
C GLU A 81 -6.10 -20.95 -1.15
N ARG A 82 -7.42 -20.76 -1.25
CA ARG A 82 -8.39 -21.88 -1.20
C ARG A 82 -8.22 -22.86 -2.35
N GLU A 83 -7.93 -22.36 -3.54
CA GLU A 83 -7.71 -23.21 -4.73
C GLU A 83 -6.44 -24.04 -4.59
N VAL A 84 -5.33 -23.41 -4.17
CA VAL A 84 -4.05 -24.11 -3.92
C VAL A 84 -4.22 -25.13 -2.80
N ARG A 85 -4.89 -24.78 -1.70
CA ARG A 85 -5.17 -25.72 -0.59
C ARG A 85 -5.95 -26.94 -1.06
N ARG A 86 -6.96 -26.76 -1.89
CA ARG A 86 -7.75 -27.84 -2.45
C ARG A 86 -6.91 -28.78 -3.32
N HIS A 87 -6.07 -28.22 -4.18
CA HIS A 87 -5.17 -29.01 -5.03
C HIS A 87 -4.14 -29.78 -4.22
N LEU A 88 -3.51 -29.13 -3.23
CA LEU A 88 -2.57 -29.78 -2.33
C LEU A 88 -3.23 -30.92 -1.55
N PHE A 89 -4.38 -30.67 -0.95
CA PHE A 89 -5.11 -31.69 -0.21
C PHE A 89 -5.47 -32.89 -1.08
N SER A 90 -6.00 -32.66 -2.29
CA SER A 90 -6.35 -33.74 -3.22
C SER A 90 -5.10 -34.53 -3.68
N HIS A 91 -3.93 -33.92 -3.72
CA HIS A 91 -2.67 -34.59 -4.04
C HIS A 91 -2.19 -35.43 -2.85
N VAL A 92 -2.17 -34.86 -1.66
CA VAL A 92 -1.70 -35.52 -0.43
C VAL A 92 -2.50 -36.77 -0.12
N VAL A 93 -3.83 -36.72 -0.28
CA VAL A 93 -4.70 -37.89 -0.04
C VAL A 93 -4.43 -39.06 -1.01
N ARG A 94 -3.84 -38.78 -2.17
CA ARG A 94 -3.48 -39.80 -3.16
C ARG A 94 -2.07 -40.36 -2.98
N LEU A 95 -1.26 -39.86 -2.04
CA LEU A 95 0.06 -40.37 -1.79
C LEU A 95 0.00 -41.74 -1.11
N PRO A 96 0.93 -42.64 -1.50
CA PRO A 96 0.99 -43.97 -0.90
C PRO A 96 1.41 -43.89 0.57
N ILE A 97 0.96 -44.84 1.37
CA ILE A 97 1.24 -44.91 2.81
C ILE A 97 2.74 -44.90 3.14
N ARG A 98 3.56 -45.43 2.22
CA ARG A 98 5.01 -45.40 2.29
C ARG A 98 5.61 -44.00 2.43
N PHE A 99 4.95 -42.99 1.85
CA PHE A 99 5.36 -41.59 2.00
C PHE A 99 5.22 -41.14 3.44
N PHE A 100 4.11 -41.48 4.09
CA PHE A 100 3.82 -41.07 5.47
C PHE A 100 4.68 -41.82 6.51
N HIS A 101 5.25 -42.98 6.16
CA HIS A 101 6.24 -43.61 7.00
C HIS A 101 7.61 -42.91 6.97
N ALA A 102 7.94 -42.24 5.85
CA ALA A 102 9.19 -41.49 5.69
C ALA A 102 9.07 -40.00 6.11
N THR A 103 7.85 -39.43 6.06
CA THR A 103 7.61 -38.03 6.32
C THR A 103 6.54 -37.90 7.40
N PRO A 104 6.83 -37.24 8.57
CA PRO A 104 5.86 -37.06 9.63
C PRO A 104 4.63 -36.30 9.10
N THR A 105 3.44 -36.81 9.38
CA THR A 105 2.17 -36.16 8.96
C THR A 105 2.04 -34.74 9.49
N GLY A 106 2.61 -34.45 10.68
CA GLY A 106 2.66 -33.11 11.26
C GLY A 106 3.44 -32.09 10.42
N ASP A 107 4.56 -32.50 9.78
CA ASP A 107 5.33 -31.62 8.89
C ASP A 107 4.51 -31.26 7.63
N VAL A 108 3.85 -32.27 7.04
CA VAL A 108 2.97 -32.06 5.88
C VAL A 108 1.83 -31.08 6.22
N MET A 109 1.19 -31.26 7.38
CA MET A 109 0.10 -30.38 7.85
C MET A 109 0.58 -28.98 8.16
N SER A 110 1.76 -28.85 8.80
CA SER A 110 2.39 -27.56 9.07
C SER A 110 2.68 -26.78 7.78
N ARG A 111 3.25 -27.42 6.77
CA ARG A 111 3.49 -26.80 5.46
C ARG A 111 2.19 -26.41 4.76
N MET A 112 1.19 -27.27 4.78
CA MET A 112 -0.14 -26.98 4.21
C MET A 112 -0.86 -25.82 4.89
N THR A 113 -0.49 -25.46 6.12
CA THR A 113 -1.11 -24.36 6.87
C THR A 113 -0.25 -23.10 6.80
N ASN A 114 1.02 -23.21 7.16
CA ASN A 114 1.89 -22.07 7.33
C ASN A 114 2.40 -21.53 5.99
N ASP A 115 2.83 -22.39 5.07
CA ASP A 115 3.36 -21.97 3.78
C ASP A 115 2.24 -21.37 2.91
N LEU A 116 1.03 -21.95 2.98
CA LEU A 116 -0.11 -21.35 2.30
C LEU A 116 -0.52 -19.99 2.87
N SER A 117 -0.43 -19.82 4.19
CA SER A 117 -0.67 -18.52 4.81
C SER A 117 0.34 -17.48 4.35
N ALA A 118 1.62 -17.88 4.18
CA ALA A 118 2.65 -17.00 3.61
C ALA A 118 2.33 -16.59 2.17
N VAL A 119 1.83 -17.51 1.34
CA VAL A 119 1.35 -17.21 -0.03
C VAL A 119 0.22 -16.19 0.00
N TRP A 120 -0.76 -16.35 0.88
CA TRP A 120 -1.84 -15.38 1.02
C TRP A 120 -1.33 -13.99 1.45
N VAL A 121 -0.43 -13.93 2.45
CA VAL A 121 0.17 -12.67 2.91
C VAL A 121 0.92 -11.98 1.77
N PHE A 122 1.63 -12.73 0.94
CA PHE A 122 2.35 -12.18 -0.22
C PHE A 122 1.38 -11.64 -1.29
N LEU A 123 0.38 -12.43 -1.70
CA LEU A 123 -0.56 -12.09 -2.77
C LEU A 123 -1.62 -11.04 -2.36
N GLY A 124 -1.93 -10.92 -1.09
CA GLY A 124 -2.86 -9.94 -0.56
C GLY A 124 -2.14 -8.70 -0.02
N PRO A 125 -1.80 -8.67 1.27
CA PRO A 125 -1.17 -7.50 1.90
C PRO A 125 0.16 -7.11 1.27
N GLY A 126 1.03 -8.07 0.93
CA GLY A 126 2.35 -7.82 0.36
C GLY A 126 2.28 -7.12 -0.99
N LEU A 127 1.47 -7.63 -1.91
CA LEU A 127 1.30 -7.04 -3.22
C LEU A 127 0.64 -5.66 -3.13
N LEU A 128 -0.35 -5.49 -2.24
CA LEU A 128 -0.99 -4.20 -1.98
C LEU A 128 0.03 -3.14 -1.52
N MET A 129 0.87 -3.50 -0.55
CA MET A 129 1.90 -2.59 -0.04
C MET A 129 2.93 -2.24 -1.12
N LEU A 130 3.45 -3.24 -1.82
CA LEU A 130 4.48 -3.05 -2.83
C LEU A 130 3.98 -2.14 -3.95
N VAL A 131 2.85 -2.47 -4.56
CA VAL A 131 2.30 -1.70 -5.68
C VAL A 131 1.83 -0.33 -5.22
N GLY A 132 1.15 -0.24 -4.08
CA GLY A 132 0.70 1.03 -3.51
C GLY A 132 1.87 1.97 -3.21
N THR A 133 2.97 1.45 -2.66
CA THR A 133 4.17 2.23 -2.39
C THR A 133 4.83 2.71 -3.69
N VAL A 134 5.01 1.83 -4.67
CA VAL A 134 5.62 2.20 -5.96
C VAL A 134 4.80 3.27 -6.67
N ILE A 135 3.49 3.11 -6.77
CA ILE A 135 2.60 4.11 -7.39
C ILE A 135 2.68 5.44 -6.64
N SER A 136 2.59 5.42 -5.30
CA SER A 136 2.64 6.65 -4.50
C SER A 136 3.98 7.36 -4.64
N TRP A 137 5.11 6.63 -4.69
CA TRP A 137 6.44 7.19 -4.91
C TRP A 137 6.57 7.85 -6.28
N LEU A 138 6.18 7.15 -7.35
CA LEU A 138 6.26 7.69 -8.71
C LEU A 138 5.41 8.96 -8.86
N LEU A 139 4.18 8.94 -8.35
CA LEU A 139 3.31 10.09 -8.39
C LEU A 139 3.83 11.24 -7.52
N ALA A 140 4.33 10.97 -6.32
CA ALA A 140 4.92 11.99 -5.44
C ALA A 140 6.10 12.68 -6.11
N ILE A 141 7.03 11.92 -6.70
CA ILE A 141 8.17 12.48 -7.45
C ILE A 141 7.68 13.33 -8.62
N ALA A 142 6.70 12.85 -9.39
CA ALA A 142 6.16 13.60 -10.53
C ALA A 142 5.52 14.93 -10.09
N PHE A 143 4.81 14.96 -8.96
CA PHE A 143 4.25 16.19 -8.40
C PHE A 143 5.33 17.12 -7.85
N MET A 144 6.32 16.60 -7.14
CA MET A 144 7.44 17.39 -6.60
C MET A 144 8.24 18.05 -7.72
N LEU A 145 8.49 17.34 -8.82
CA LEU A 145 9.18 17.89 -10.00
C LEU A 145 8.41 19.05 -10.64
N ARG A 146 7.08 19.01 -10.60
CA ARG A 146 6.25 20.11 -11.11
C ARG A 146 6.25 21.35 -10.20
N ILE A 147 6.45 21.17 -8.90
CA ILE A 147 6.49 22.28 -7.94
C ILE A 147 7.86 22.94 -7.95
N SER A 148 8.94 22.17 -7.76
CA SER A 148 10.30 22.65 -7.77
C SER A 148 11.30 21.51 -8.02
N PRO A 149 11.96 21.47 -9.19
CA PRO A 149 12.97 20.45 -9.49
C PRO A 149 14.16 20.47 -8.50
N MET A 150 14.54 21.67 -8.03
CA MET A 150 15.65 21.83 -7.10
C MET A 150 15.33 21.20 -5.73
N LEU A 151 14.14 21.46 -5.18
CA LEU A 151 13.71 20.86 -3.90
C LEU A 151 13.56 19.34 -4.03
N THR A 152 13.09 18.85 -5.17
CA THR A 152 12.99 17.41 -5.46
C THR A 152 14.38 16.75 -5.45
N GLY A 153 15.38 17.37 -6.05
CA GLY A 153 16.76 16.88 -6.04
C GLY A 153 17.32 16.76 -4.62
N VAL A 154 17.15 17.81 -3.81
CA VAL A 154 17.58 17.80 -2.39
C VAL A 154 16.86 16.71 -1.60
N SER A 155 15.55 16.57 -1.75
CA SER A 155 14.77 15.55 -1.05
C SER A 155 15.19 14.12 -1.44
N LEU A 156 15.44 13.88 -2.73
CA LEU A 156 15.92 12.58 -3.22
C LEU A 156 17.33 12.25 -2.73
N LEU A 157 18.17 13.25 -2.55
CA LEU A 157 19.54 13.08 -2.04
C LEU A 157 19.53 12.75 -0.53
N LEU A 158 18.57 13.30 0.22
CA LEU A 158 18.39 13.00 1.64
C LEU A 158 17.75 11.63 1.90
N ALA A 159 16.94 11.11 0.99
CA ALA A 159 16.23 9.85 1.16
C ALA A 159 17.16 8.65 1.45
N PRO A 160 18.26 8.40 0.72
CA PRO A 160 19.19 7.31 1.02
C PRO A 160 19.90 7.48 2.37
N ALA A 161 20.18 8.72 2.80
CA ALA A 161 20.77 8.98 4.12
C ALA A 161 19.84 8.56 5.25
N VAL A 162 18.53 8.85 5.13
CA VAL A 162 17.51 8.41 6.11
C VAL A 162 17.41 6.89 6.14
N VAL A 163 17.43 6.23 4.97
CA VAL A 163 17.38 4.75 4.88
C VAL A 163 18.64 4.14 5.53
N TYR A 164 19.80 4.72 5.29
CA TYR A 164 21.05 4.24 5.89
C TYR A 164 21.03 4.37 7.42
N LEU A 165 20.67 5.53 7.94
CA LEU A 165 20.53 5.76 9.38
C LEU A 165 19.51 4.81 10.01
N SER A 166 18.35 4.62 9.39
CA SER A 166 17.29 3.71 9.88
C SER A 166 17.79 2.26 9.97
N ARG A 167 18.59 1.81 9.00
CA ARG A 167 19.19 0.46 9.02
C ARG A 167 20.21 0.30 10.14
N GLU A 168 21.02 1.30 10.37
CA GLU A 168 22.06 1.27 11.40
C GLU A 168 21.45 1.25 12.80
N TYR A 169 20.46 2.11 13.05
CA TYR A 169 19.72 2.10 14.31
C TYR A 169 18.92 0.81 14.52
N GLY A 170 18.31 0.26 13.48
CA GLY A 170 17.59 -1.01 13.54
C GLY A 170 18.48 -2.18 13.93
N ARG A 171 19.70 -2.25 13.38
CA ARG A 171 20.71 -3.27 13.74
C ARG A 171 21.15 -3.14 15.21
N ALA A 172 21.41 -1.93 15.68
CA ALA A 172 21.79 -1.67 17.06
C ALA A 172 20.69 -2.08 18.05
N PHE A 173 19.42 -1.87 17.69
CA PHE A 173 18.27 -2.24 18.52
C PHE A 173 18.10 -3.77 18.64
N HIS A 174 18.25 -4.50 17.52
CA HIS A 174 18.15 -5.96 17.50
C HIS A 174 19.28 -6.65 18.26
N LEU A 175 20.48 -6.08 18.27
CA LEU A 175 21.60 -6.62 19.05
C LEU A 175 21.37 -6.49 20.56
N ARG A 176 20.78 -5.40 21.03
CA ARG A 176 20.47 -5.20 22.46
C ARG A 176 19.36 -6.12 22.97
N HIS A 177 18.36 -6.44 22.13
CA HIS A 177 17.26 -7.35 22.54
C HIS A 177 17.66 -8.83 22.58
N ARG A 178 18.82 -9.22 22.06
CA ARG A 178 19.33 -10.60 22.20
C ARG A 178 20.14 -10.82 23.47
N LEU A 179 20.40 -9.77 24.25
CA LEU A 179 21.20 -9.83 25.48
C LEU A 179 20.33 -9.73 26.75
N VAL A 180 19.03 -9.69 26.62
CA VAL A 180 18.01 -9.81 27.68
C VAL A 180 17.15 -11.04 27.42
#